data_a5ac8f28330ca1140fea8939a96afe67
#
_entry.id   a5ac8f28330ca1140fea8939a96afe67
#
_cell.length_a   1.000
_cell.length_b   1.000
_cell.length_c   1.000
_cell.angle_alpha   90.00
_cell.angle_beta   90.00
_cell.angle_gamma   90.00
#
_symmetry.space_group_name_H-M   'P 1'
#
loop_
_entity.id
_entity.type
_entity.pdbx_description
1 polymer ?
#
loop_
_entity_poly.entity_id
_entity_poly.type
_entity_poly.pdbx_seq_one_letter_code
_entity_poly.pdbx_strand_id
1 'polypeptide(L)'
;MNPNDTPPADAPQTPVQVTNPSGQTVRAGIEYWELARIKEHPANPKAHDDEGILESIIERGFRAPFVLDTRTGLLWEGHGRLTALSALEAEAKAGKGRSFMYPDKPGGPVVAHPRPQAIDVDAAGNWTAPIVVGIASLNDDDAEQWLVASNQLTIAGGWDNARLAPILERAVASKVPPKRLGFDSASIAKIIEKGKSDRGGFRTGAGYVERKDQTTDEFYAIPPELRERWEKSDTIIVEYSGGKDSSSALAWAGRNKGNKRLLLAFANPGAEFPSISVHVRNVARHVGAELMISKAPEDWWAWIADKGWPSLLYRPCATNFIHEPIARDIRKNVNPDKTIVLTGSRAQEAVRGSKKTQFSELSSFGADAKRFQHFAPAFHMTKAQLAKILEEAQMPIWEGYEQGFVRTACWCCPGQCGTQAVALDKNYPGLVNFIRRMEQKVGIFRPTDSPPRSFDNVRDAGLRKQEREARKAELLAKGVDAGSVESQLPAIDPTLDLANTWYDSETCELNGGPCGGG
;
A
#
# COMPACT_ATOMS: atom_id res chain seq x y z
N MET A 1 -26.64 -26.20 30.45
CA MET A 1 -27.13 -25.80 29.14
C MET A 1 -27.67 -27.07 28.46
N ASN A 2 -28.91 -27.07 28.08
CA ASN A 2 -29.63 -28.24 27.60
C ASN A 2 -29.25 -28.50 26.12
N PRO A 3 -28.89 -29.70 25.67
CA PRO A 3 -28.41 -29.96 24.30
C PRO A 3 -29.51 -29.93 23.21
N ASN A 4 -30.71 -29.43 23.50
CA ASN A 4 -31.84 -29.44 22.59
C ASN A 4 -32.34 -28.06 22.12
N ASP A 5 -31.60 -26.97 22.35
CA ASP A 5 -31.97 -25.68 21.79
C ASP A 5 -31.31 -25.46 20.42
N THR A 6 -31.85 -26.17 19.42
CA THR A 6 -31.63 -25.83 18.01
C THR A 6 -32.66 -24.74 17.66
N PRO A 7 -32.23 -23.54 17.21
CA PRO A 7 -33.20 -22.56 16.73
C PRO A 7 -33.94 -23.07 15.50
N PRO A 8 -35.24 -22.74 15.33
CA PRO A 8 -36.06 -23.22 14.20
C PRO A 8 -35.52 -22.69 12.88
N ALA A 9 -35.44 -23.56 11.89
CA ALA A 9 -34.82 -23.34 10.58
C ALA A 9 -35.68 -22.52 9.59
N ASP A 10 -36.68 -21.78 10.01
CA ASP A 10 -37.61 -21.05 9.10
C ASP A 10 -38.10 -19.72 9.70
N ALA A 11 -37.18 -18.84 10.08
CA ALA A 11 -37.54 -17.44 10.23
C ALA A 11 -37.12 -16.68 8.96
N PRO A 12 -38.07 -16.02 8.22
CA PRO A 12 -37.69 -15.16 7.12
C PRO A 12 -36.74 -14.05 7.69
N GLN A 13 -35.52 -14.00 7.17
CA GLN A 13 -34.58 -12.98 7.58
C GLN A 13 -35.20 -11.63 7.23
N THR A 14 -35.52 -10.84 8.26
CA THR A 14 -36.04 -9.50 8.10
C THR A 14 -34.96 -8.69 7.33
N PRO A 15 -35.30 -8.03 6.20
CA PRO A 15 -34.34 -7.27 5.44
C PRO A 15 -33.63 -6.25 6.33
N VAL A 16 -32.30 -6.22 6.30
CA VAL A 16 -31.52 -5.23 7.05
C VAL A 16 -31.85 -3.86 6.48
N GLN A 17 -32.48 -3.01 7.29
CA GLN A 17 -32.73 -1.62 6.93
C GLN A 17 -31.43 -0.85 7.16
N VAL A 18 -30.81 -0.37 6.08
CA VAL A 18 -29.65 0.52 6.14
C VAL A 18 -30.13 1.93 5.85
N THR A 19 -29.88 2.84 6.78
CA THR A 19 -30.15 4.26 6.58
C THR A 19 -28.90 4.89 5.94
N ASN A 20 -29.06 5.45 4.75
CA ASN A 20 -27.97 6.17 4.07
C ASN A 20 -27.68 7.53 4.76
N PRO A 21 -26.54 8.18 4.48
CA PRO A 21 -26.19 9.47 5.07
C PRO A 21 -27.22 10.60 4.85
N SER A 22 -28.11 10.47 3.85
CA SER A 22 -29.21 11.40 3.58
C SER A 22 -30.48 11.09 4.39
N GLY A 23 -30.45 10.11 5.29
CA GLY A 23 -31.59 9.74 6.14
C GLY A 23 -32.65 8.87 5.48
N GLN A 24 -32.42 8.39 4.26
CA GLN A 24 -33.32 7.46 3.58
C GLN A 24 -33.05 6.03 4.04
N THR A 25 -34.09 5.32 4.44
CA THR A 25 -34.01 3.91 4.76
C THR A 25 -34.02 3.10 3.46
N VAL A 26 -32.86 2.53 3.11
CA VAL A 26 -32.73 1.65 1.96
C VAL A 26 -32.82 0.21 2.46
N ARG A 27 -33.69 -0.59 1.86
CA ARG A 27 -33.74 -2.04 2.12
C ARG A 27 -32.73 -2.71 1.18
N ALA A 28 -31.48 -2.76 1.58
CA ALA A 28 -30.52 -3.63 0.93
C ALA A 28 -30.65 -5.05 1.50
N GLY A 29 -30.72 -6.06 0.64
CA GLY A 29 -30.85 -7.43 1.06
C GLY A 29 -30.48 -8.41 -0.05
N ILE A 30 -30.44 -9.69 0.30
CA ILE A 30 -30.29 -10.78 -0.68
C ILE A 30 -31.66 -11.45 -0.82
N GLU A 31 -32.15 -11.48 -2.03
CA GLU A 31 -33.35 -12.21 -2.43
C GLU A 31 -32.99 -13.36 -3.37
N TYR A 32 -33.83 -14.37 -3.46
CA TYR A 32 -33.71 -15.44 -4.45
C TYR A 32 -34.69 -15.19 -5.58
N TRP A 33 -34.17 -14.99 -6.79
CA TRP A 33 -34.99 -14.75 -7.97
C TRP A 33 -34.79 -15.86 -9.01
N GLU A 34 -35.88 -16.24 -9.69
CA GLU A 34 -35.80 -17.08 -10.88
C GLU A 34 -34.86 -16.47 -11.92
N LEU A 35 -34.01 -17.29 -12.54
CA LEU A 35 -33.07 -16.82 -13.53
C LEU A 35 -33.76 -16.08 -14.68
N ALA A 36 -34.92 -16.57 -15.12
CA ALA A 36 -35.71 -15.96 -16.19
C ALA A 36 -36.25 -14.56 -15.84
N ARG A 37 -36.36 -14.22 -14.57
CA ARG A 37 -36.80 -12.91 -14.08
C ARG A 37 -35.70 -11.86 -14.15
N ILE A 38 -34.45 -12.29 -14.10
CA ILE A 38 -33.27 -11.38 -14.08
C ILE A 38 -33.05 -10.84 -15.50
N LYS A 39 -33.09 -9.51 -15.65
CA LYS A 39 -32.92 -8.85 -16.95
C LYS A 39 -31.52 -8.23 -17.04
N GLU A 40 -30.81 -8.55 -18.12
CA GLU A 40 -29.52 -7.96 -18.41
C GLU A 40 -29.62 -6.47 -18.75
N HIS A 41 -28.59 -5.72 -18.40
CA HIS A 41 -28.49 -4.32 -18.81
C HIS A 41 -28.06 -4.24 -20.28
N PRO A 42 -28.87 -3.64 -21.18
CA PRO A 42 -28.58 -3.66 -22.62
C PRO A 42 -27.33 -2.89 -23.02
N ALA A 43 -26.91 -1.92 -22.22
CA ALA A 43 -25.70 -1.13 -22.46
C ALA A 43 -24.42 -1.73 -21.82
N ASN A 44 -24.46 -3.01 -21.34
CA ASN A 44 -23.25 -3.61 -20.76
C ASN A 44 -22.15 -3.78 -21.84
N PRO A 45 -20.99 -3.06 -21.72
CA PRO A 45 -19.96 -3.08 -22.74
C PRO A 45 -18.97 -4.25 -22.59
N LYS A 46 -19.10 -5.07 -21.54
CA LYS A 46 -18.13 -6.10 -21.20
C LYS A 46 -18.32 -7.38 -22.01
N ALA A 47 -17.30 -7.81 -22.74
CA ALA A 47 -17.20 -9.17 -23.26
C ALA A 47 -16.90 -10.17 -22.14
N HIS A 48 -17.49 -11.36 -22.19
CA HIS A 48 -17.35 -12.39 -21.18
C HIS A 48 -16.61 -13.62 -21.74
N ASP A 49 -15.80 -14.26 -20.90
CA ASP A 49 -15.28 -15.62 -21.12
C ASP A 49 -16.33 -16.62 -20.63
N ASP A 50 -17.34 -16.88 -21.46
CA ASP A 50 -18.49 -17.70 -21.10
C ASP A 50 -18.08 -19.14 -20.75
N GLU A 51 -17.08 -19.71 -21.43
CA GLU A 51 -16.55 -21.05 -21.14
C GLU A 51 -15.88 -21.09 -19.78
N GLY A 52 -15.00 -20.13 -19.47
CA GLY A 52 -14.30 -20.06 -18.19
C GLY A 52 -15.25 -19.79 -17.02
N ILE A 53 -16.27 -18.96 -17.20
CA ILE A 53 -17.31 -18.69 -16.21
C ILE A 53 -18.15 -19.95 -15.95
N LEU A 54 -18.56 -20.65 -17.00
CA LEU A 54 -19.32 -21.89 -16.91
C LEU A 54 -18.52 -22.96 -16.15
N GLU A 55 -17.29 -23.22 -16.52
CA GLU A 55 -16.40 -24.16 -15.84
C GLU A 55 -16.22 -23.80 -14.36
N SER A 56 -16.04 -22.51 -14.05
CA SER A 56 -15.88 -22.03 -12.68
C SER A 56 -17.13 -22.32 -11.82
N ILE A 57 -18.32 -22.15 -12.38
CA ILE A 57 -19.59 -22.45 -11.68
C ILE A 57 -19.75 -23.97 -11.48
N ILE A 58 -19.41 -24.78 -12.48
CA ILE A 58 -19.49 -26.25 -12.38
C ILE A 58 -18.62 -26.76 -11.24
N GLU A 59 -17.41 -26.20 -11.08
CA GLU A 59 -16.43 -26.72 -10.12
C GLU A 59 -16.53 -26.14 -8.73
N ARG A 60 -16.91 -24.86 -8.64
CA ARG A 60 -16.83 -24.08 -7.40
C ARG A 60 -18.18 -23.65 -6.87
N GLY A 61 -19.24 -23.87 -7.64
CA GLY A 61 -20.57 -23.36 -7.35
C GLY A 61 -20.74 -21.87 -7.66
N PHE A 62 -21.92 -21.37 -7.42
CA PHE A 62 -22.26 -19.95 -7.58
C PHE A 62 -21.89 -19.19 -6.31
N ARG A 63 -20.73 -18.55 -6.28
CA ARG A 63 -20.13 -17.93 -5.07
C ARG A 63 -20.26 -16.42 -4.98
N ALA A 64 -20.72 -15.76 -6.03
CA ALA A 64 -20.89 -14.32 -6.05
C ALA A 64 -22.33 -13.99 -6.49
N PRO A 65 -23.16 -13.41 -5.61
CA PRO A 65 -24.54 -13.04 -5.95
C PRO A 65 -24.60 -12.11 -7.15
N PHE A 66 -25.72 -12.07 -7.83
CA PHE A 66 -26.03 -11.02 -8.77
C PHE A 66 -26.21 -9.69 -8.06
N VAL A 67 -25.97 -8.57 -8.74
CA VAL A 67 -26.28 -7.23 -8.22
C VAL A 67 -27.24 -6.54 -9.18
N LEU A 68 -28.39 -6.12 -8.64
CA LEU A 68 -29.46 -5.46 -9.39
C LEU A 68 -29.48 -3.96 -9.09
N ASP A 69 -29.60 -3.15 -10.13
CA ASP A 69 -30.04 -1.77 -9.97
C ASP A 69 -31.54 -1.75 -9.65
N THR A 70 -31.89 -1.45 -8.41
CA THR A 70 -33.30 -1.45 -7.96
C THR A 70 -34.16 -0.38 -8.65
N ARG A 71 -33.55 0.71 -9.15
CA ARG A 71 -34.25 1.77 -9.89
C ARG A 71 -34.70 1.29 -11.27
N THR A 72 -33.81 0.64 -12.02
CA THR A 72 -34.08 0.20 -13.39
C THR A 72 -34.60 -1.23 -13.46
N GLY A 73 -34.39 -2.04 -12.43
CA GLY A 73 -34.69 -3.48 -12.43
C GLY A 73 -33.74 -4.28 -13.33
N LEU A 74 -32.59 -3.71 -13.73
CA LEU A 74 -31.63 -4.34 -14.62
C LEU A 74 -30.39 -4.81 -13.85
N LEU A 75 -29.74 -5.84 -14.39
CA LEU A 75 -28.54 -6.43 -13.81
C LEU A 75 -27.35 -5.49 -13.95
N TRP A 76 -26.67 -5.19 -12.84
CA TRP A 76 -25.41 -4.46 -12.83
C TRP A 76 -24.20 -5.39 -12.89
N GLU A 77 -24.24 -6.48 -12.09
CA GLU A 77 -23.11 -7.40 -12.02
C GLU A 77 -23.56 -8.85 -12.15
N GLY A 78 -22.88 -9.60 -13.00
CA GLY A 78 -23.09 -11.04 -13.16
C GLY A 78 -23.64 -11.49 -14.51
N HIS A 79 -23.65 -10.66 -15.55
CA HIS A 79 -24.16 -11.00 -16.89
C HIS A 79 -23.63 -12.37 -17.40
N GLY A 80 -22.33 -12.58 -17.46
CA GLY A 80 -21.78 -13.88 -17.89
C GLY A 80 -22.15 -15.05 -16.95
N ARG A 81 -22.36 -14.77 -15.64
CA ARG A 81 -22.86 -15.80 -14.70
C ARG A 81 -24.32 -16.14 -14.95
N LEU A 82 -25.14 -15.18 -15.36
CA LEU A 82 -26.52 -15.41 -15.74
C LEU A 82 -26.63 -16.31 -16.98
N THR A 83 -25.82 -15.99 -18.01
CA THR A 83 -25.72 -16.82 -19.23
C THR A 83 -25.32 -18.25 -18.87
N ALA A 84 -24.28 -18.45 -18.05
CA ALA A 84 -23.79 -19.77 -17.67
C ALA A 84 -24.84 -20.58 -16.84
N LEU A 85 -25.48 -19.93 -15.84
CA LEU A 85 -26.53 -20.60 -15.04
C LEU A 85 -27.76 -20.96 -15.87
N SER A 86 -28.19 -20.09 -16.80
CA SER A 86 -29.32 -20.35 -17.69
C SER A 86 -29.05 -21.55 -18.61
N ALA A 87 -27.80 -21.67 -19.10
CA ALA A 87 -27.38 -22.84 -19.87
C ALA A 87 -27.42 -24.13 -19.04
N LEU A 88 -26.93 -24.11 -17.80
CA LEU A 88 -26.96 -25.27 -16.90
C LEU A 88 -28.39 -25.66 -16.49
N GLU A 89 -29.25 -24.68 -16.26
CA GLU A 89 -30.67 -24.94 -15.99
C GLU A 89 -31.33 -25.59 -17.18
N ALA A 90 -31.08 -25.11 -18.41
CA ALA A 90 -31.63 -25.70 -19.63
C ALA A 90 -31.14 -27.15 -19.84
N GLU A 91 -29.85 -27.44 -19.57
CA GLU A 91 -29.30 -28.79 -19.58
C GLU A 91 -30.05 -29.70 -18.57
N ALA A 92 -30.26 -29.20 -17.34
CA ALA A 92 -30.93 -29.94 -16.29
C ALA A 92 -32.40 -30.25 -16.66
N LYS A 93 -33.13 -29.26 -17.19
CA LYS A 93 -34.51 -29.43 -17.66
C LYS A 93 -34.64 -30.41 -18.85
N ALA A 94 -33.60 -30.49 -19.68
CA ALA A 94 -33.50 -31.44 -20.79
C ALA A 94 -33.10 -32.89 -20.36
N GLY A 95 -32.95 -33.15 -19.06
CA GLY A 95 -32.55 -34.46 -18.53
C GLY A 95 -31.04 -34.75 -18.69
N LYS A 96 -30.23 -33.72 -19.05
CA LYS A 96 -28.79 -33.81 -19.22
C LYS A 96 -28.04 -33.18 -18.03
N GLY A 97 -28.69 -33.13 -16.86
CA GLY A 97 -28.17 -32.50 -15.68
C GLY A 97 -26.83 -33.08 -15.22
N ARG A 98 -25.95 -32.21 -14.71
CA ARG A 98 -24.63 -32.54 -14.18
C ARG A 98 -24.70 -32.74 -12.68
N SER A 99 -23.68 -33.41 -12.11
CA SER A 99 -23.47 -33.46 -10.67
C SER A 99 -22.43 -32.41 -10.26
N PHE A 100 -22.76 -31.69 -9.20
CA PHE A 100 -21.92 -30.65 -8.61
C PHE A 100 -21.39 -31.12 -7.25
N MET A 101 -20.10 -31.05 -7.04
CA MET A 101 -19.44 -31.63 -5.87
C MET A 101 -19.13 -30.56 -4.80
N TYR A 102 -19.88 -30.51 -3.72
CA TYR A 102 -19.65 -29.63 -2.57
C TYR A 102 -20.20 -30.22 -1.26
N PRO A 103 -19.75 -29.75 -0.07
CA PRO A 103 -20.26 -30.27 1.20
C PRO A 103 -21.65 -29.69 1.52
N ASP A 104 -22.55 -30.52 2.08
CA ASP A 104 -23.87 -30.08 2.56
C ASP A 104 -23.81 -29.04 3.67
N LYS A 105 -22.76 -29.05 4.47
CA LYS A 105 -22.52 -28.11 5.56
C LYS A 105 -21.01 -27.82 5.68
N PRO A 106 -20.65 -26.63 6.22
CA PRO A 106 -19.26 -26.26 6.40
C PRO A 106 -18.46 -27.33 7.15
N GLY A 107 -17.35 -27.79 6.57
CA GLY A 107 -16.50 -28.84 7.14
C GLY A 107 -17.00 -30.28 6.98
N GLY A 108 -18.15 -30.47 6.31
CA GLY A 108 -18.67 -31.80 6.00
C GLY A 108 -18.00 -32.47 4.81
N PRO A 109 -18.32 -33.77 4.56
CA PRO A 109 -17.85 -34.48 3.37
C PRO A 109 -18.40 -33.86 2.09
N VAL A 110 -17.61 -33.90 1.03
CA VAL A 110 -18.03 -33.48 -0.31
C VAL A 110 -18.95 -34.55 -0.90
N VAL A 111 -20.16 -34.14 -1.30
CA VAL A 111 -21.17 -35.01 -1.89
C VAL A 111 -21.67 -34.46 -3.22
N ALA A 112 -22.37 -35.28 -4.01
CA ALA A 112 -22.89 -34.88 -5.30
C ALA A 112 -24.26 -34.20 -5.16
N HIS A 113 -24.42 -33.04 -5.80
CA HIS A 113 -25.66 -32.28 -5.84
C HIS A 113 -26.18 -32.10 -7.28
N PRO A 114 -27.48 -32.00 -7.50
CA PRO A 114 -28.03 -31.79 -8.84
C PRO A 114 -27.90 -30.33 -9.34
N ARG A 115 -27.45 -29.41 -8.51
CA ARG A 115 -27.33 -27.98 -8.80
C ARG A 115 -26.02 -27.39 -8.24
N PRO A 116 -25.53 -26.29 -8.80
CA PRO A 116 -24.40 -25.55 -8.21
C PRO A 116 -24.72 -25.08 -6.79
N GLN A 117 -23.70 -24.98 -5.96
CA GLN A 117 -23.83 -24.40 -4.61
C GLN A 117 -24.46 -23.01 -4.66
N ALA A 118 -25.36 -22.70 -3.72
CA ALA A 118 -26.15 -21.47 -3.60
C ALA A 118 -27.24 -21.27 -4.68
N ILE A 119 -27.53 -22.27 -5.52
CA ILE A 119 -28.67 -22.26 -6.42
C ILE A 119 -29.77 -23.11 -5.81
N ASP A 120 -30.98 -22.55 -5.72
CA ASP A 120 -32.15 -23.22 -5.21
C ASP A 120 -33.19 -23.47 -6.32
N VAL A 121 -34.31 -24.04 -6.00
CA VAL A 121 -35.40 -24.36 -6.93
C VAL A 121 -36.72 -23.90 -6.34
N ASP A 122 -37.55 -23.25 -7.14
CA ASP A 122 -38.90 -22.89 -6.75
C ASP A 122 -39.88 -24.08 -6.86
N ALA A 123 -41.13 -23.87 -6.46
CA ALA A 123 -42.17 -24.87 -6.52
C ALA A 123 -42.50 -25.36 -7.95
N ALA A 124 -42.17 -24.60 -8.98
CA ALA A 124 -42.37 -24.94 -10.39
C ALA A 124 -41.17 -25.67 -11.02
N GLY A 125 -40.06 -25.83 -10.27
CA GLY A 125 -38.83 -26.47 -10.75
C GLY A 125 -37.87 -25.54 -11.46
N ASN A 126 -38.07 -24.22 -11.40
CA ASN A 126 -37.13 -23.23 -11.97
C ASN A 126 -35.99 -22.94 -11.00
N TRP A 127 -34.83 -22.74 -11.54
CA TRP A 127 -33.68 -22.37 -10.72
C TRP A 127 -33.79 -20.93 -10.22
N THR A 128 -33.51 -20.75 -8.94
CA THR A 128 -33.41 -19.43 -8.29
C THR A 128 -32.00 -19.17 -7.81
N ALA A 129 -31.56 -17.94 -7.95
CA ALA A 129 -30.22 -17.52 -7.57
C ALA A 129 -30.27 -16.32 -6.62
N PRO A 130 -29.28 -16.19 -5.70
CA PRO A 130 -29.18 -15.04 -4.81
C PRO A 130 -28.83 -13.77 -5.60
N ILE A 131 -29.59 -12.71 -5.35
CA ILE A 131 -29.44 -11.40 -5.95
C ILE A 131 -29.46 -10.31 -4.88
N VAL A 132 -28.53 -9.39 -4.94
CA VAL A 132 -28.49 -8.21 -4.09
C VAL A 132 -29.44 -7.17 -4.65
N VAL A 133 -30.38 -6.71 -3.83
CA VAL A 133 -31.38 -5.68 -4.14
C VAL A 133 -31.24 -4.51 -3.16
N GLY A 134 -31.92 -3.39 -3.48
CA GLY A 134 -31.93 -2.22 -2.60
C GLY A 134 -30.82 -1.22 -2.87
N ILE A 135 -29.99 -1.44 -3.89
CA ILE A 135 -29.01 -0.47 -4.40
C ILE A 135 -29.59 0.13 -5.67
N ALA A 136 -29.59 1.46 -5.78
CA ALA A 136 -30.20 2.16 -6.91
C ALA A 136 -29.26 3.21 -7.49
N SER A 137 -29.22 3.30 -8.82
CA SER A 137 -28.54 4.37 -9.54
C SER A 137 -29.26 5.71 -9.37
N LEU A 138 -28.55 6.80 -9.54
CA LEU A 138 -29.11 8.18 -9.51
C LEU A 138 -29.95 8.47 -10.78
N ASN A 139 -29.46 8.02 -11.92
CA ASN A 139 -30.07 8.17 -13.24
C ASN A 139 -29.47 7.12 -14.21
N ASP A 140 -29.84 7.17 -15.49
CA ASP A 140 -29.38 6.19 -16.49
C ASP A 140 -27.88 6.32 -16.78
N ASP A 141 -27.35 7.55 -16.84
CA ASP A 141 -25.90 7.77 -17.03
C ASP A 141 -25.09 7.19 -15.86
N ASP A 142 -25.56 7.33 -14.62
CA ASP A 142 -24.92 6.75 -13.44
C ASP A 142 -24.94 5.22 -13.48
N ALA A 143 -26.05 4.63 -13.91
CA ALA A 143 -26.17 3.18 -14.10
C ALA A 143 -25.16 2.65 -15.13
N GLU A 144 -25.05 3.31 -16.28
CA GLU A 144 -24.10 2.94 -17.34
C GLU A 144 -22.63 3.17 -16.92
N GLN A 145 -22.34 4.28 -16.24
CA GLN A 145 -21.00 4.55 -15.71
C GLN A 145 -20.55 3.50 -14.70
N TRP A 146 -21.47 2.99 -13.87
CA TRP A 146 -21.16 1.91 -12.93
C TRP A 146 -20.76 0.61 -13.63
N LEU A 147 -21.43 0.24 -14.74
CA LEU A 147 -21.06 -0.94 -15.56
C LEU A 147 -19.60 -0.88 -16.03
N VAL A 148 -19.10 0.31 -16.34
CA VAL A 148 -17.70 0.51 -16.73
C VAL A 148 -16.77 0.52 -15.52
N ALA A 149 -17.11 1.34 -14.51
CA ALA A 149 -16.26 1.58 -13.35
C ALA A 149 -16.00 0.33 -12.52
N SER A 150 -17.03 -0.48 -12.20
CA SER A 150 -16.91 -1.69 -11.40
C SER A 150 -15.94 -2.70 -12.03
N ASN A 151 -15.98 -2.85 -13.35
CA ASN A 151 -15.10 -3.73 -14.09
C ASN A 151 -13.68 -3.16 -14.21
N GLN A 152 -13.56 -1.87 -14.57
CA GLN A 152 -12.27 -1.24 -14.79
C GLN A 152 -11.45 -1.07 -13.51
N LEU A 153 -12.07 -0.74 -12.38
CA LEU A 153 -11.40 -0.66 -11.09
C LEU A 153 -10.82 -2.00 -10.65
N THR A 154 -11.53 -3.10 -10.90
CA THR A 154 -11.04 -4.46 -10.64
C THR A 154 -9.80 -4.78 -11.49
N ILE A 155 -9.79 -4.41 -12.77
CA ILE A 155 -8.66 -4.62 -13.68
C ILE A 155 -7.48 -3.72 -13.33
N ALA A 156 -7.74 -2.44 -13.04
CA ALA A 156 -6.72 -1.44 -12.71
C ALA A 156 -5.94 -1.76 -11.44
N GLY A 157 -6.55 -2.45 -10.47
CA GLY A 157 -5.90 -2.88 -9.23
C GLY A 157 -4.74 -3.88 -9.44
N GLY A 158 -4.75 -4.65 -10.53
CA GLY A 158 -3.75 -5.66 -10.85
C GLY A 158 -3.61 -6.75 -9.78
N TRP A 159 -2.49 -7.47 -9.80
CA TRP A 159 -2.20 -8.56 -8.87
C TRP A 159 -0.91 -8.32 -8.08
N ASP A 160 -0.94 -8.55 -6.78
CA ASP A 160 0.27 -8.72 -5.97
C ASP A 160 0.87 -10.09 -6.26
N ASN A 161 1.93 -10.11 -7.09
CA ASN A 161 2.54 -11.37 -7.52
C ASN A 161 3.20 -12.14 -6.37
N ALA A 162 3.69 -11.47 -5.32
CA ALA A 162 4.29 -12.15 -4.17
C ALA A 162 3.24 -12.97 -3.40
N ARG A 163 2.00 -12.48 -3.33
CA ARG A 163 0.87 -13.16 -2.71
C ARG A 163 0.19 -14.14 -3.66
N LEU A 164 0.11 -13.80 -4.95
CA LEU A 164 -0.55 -14.63 -5.95
C LEU A 164 0.28 -15.87 -6.30
N ALA A 165 1.61 -15.76 -6.42
CA ALA A 165 2.46 -16.86 -6.83
C ALA A 165 2.34 -18.11 -5.94
N PRO A 166 2.30 -18.05 -4.58
CA PRO A 166 2.09 -19.24 -3.75
C PRO A 166 0.77 -19.94 -4.01
N ILE A 167 -0.27 -19.17 -4.35
CA ILE A 167 -1.60 -19.70 -4.67
C ILE A 167 -1.54 -20.45 -5.99
N LEU A 168 -0.90 -19.85 -6.99
CA LEU A 168 -0.72 -20.48 -8.32
C LEU A 168 0.20 -21.69 -8.25
N GLU A 169 1.28 -21.68 -7.46
CA GLU A 169 2.14 -22.85 -7.23
C GLU A 169 1.36 -24.03 -6.66
N ARG A 170 0.53 -23.80 -5.64
CA ARG A 170 -0.33 -24.86 -5.08
C ARG A 170 -1.35 -25.36 -6.10
N ALA A 171 -1.93 -24.46 -6.89
CA ALA A 171 -2.88 -24.83 -7.92
C ALA A 171 -2.23 -25.69 -9.02
N VAL A 172 -1.01 -25.34 -9.46
CA VAL A 172 -0.22 -26.12 -10.41
C VAL A 172 0.14 -27.51 -9.82
N ALA A 173 0.60 -27.55 -8.56
CA ALA A 173 0.90 -28.79 -7.86
C ALA A 173 -0.34 -29.71 -7.74
N SER A 174 -1.51 -29.12 -7.56
CA SER A 174 -2.81 -29.83 -7.52
C SER A 174 -3.39 -30.10 -8.90
N LYS A 175 -2.63 -29.85 -9.98
CA LYS A 175 -3.05 -30.05 -11.39
C LYS A 175 -4.33 -29.29 -11.77
N VAL A 176 -4.56 -28.13 -11.15
CA VAL A 176 -5.68 -27.25 -11.52
C VAL A 176 -5.40 -26.64 -12.90
N PRO A 177 -6.27 -26.79 -13.90
CA PRO A 177 -6.08 -26.21 -15.21
C PRO A 177 -5.97 -24.67 -15.13
N PRO A 178 -5.00 -24.03 -15.83
CA PRO A 178 -4.80 -22.58 -15.83
C PRO A 178 -6.03 -21.75 -16.13
N LYS A 179 -6.82 -22.13 -17.12
CA LYS A 179 -8.09 -21.48 -17.48
C LYS A 179 -9.07 -21.36 -16.32
N ARG A 180 -9.08 -22.32 -15.39
CA ARG A 180 -9.92 -22.29 -14.18
C ARG A 180 -9.57 -21.18 -13.21
N LEU A 181 -8.39 -20.61 -13.33
CA LEU A 181 -7.92 -19.48 -12.54
C LEU A 181 -8.02 -18.16 -13.32
N GLY A 182 -8.52 -18.21 -14.56
CA GLY A 182 -8.59 -17.06 -15.45
C GLY A 182 -7.22 -16.65 -16.02
N PHE A 183 -6.25 -17.59 -16.06
CA PHE A 183 -4.91 -17.35 -16.59
C PHE A 183 -4.57 -18.39 -17.67
N ASP A 184 -3.66 -18.04 -18.59
CA ASP A 184 -2.97 -19.00 -19.43
C ASP A 184 -1.72 -19.54 -18.73
N SER A 185 -1.19 -20.69 -19.20
CA SER A 185 -0.04 -21.36 -18.60
C SER A 185 1.23 -20.48 -18.60
N ALA A 186 1.43 -19.67 -19.64
CA ALA A 186 2.59 -18.79 -19.76
C ALA A 186 2.50 -17.64 -18.75
N SER A 187 1.31 -17.08 -18.55
CA SER A 187 1.05 -16.05 -17.54
C SER A 187 1.26 -16.59 -16.13
N ILE A 188 0.79 -17.81 -15.83
CA ILE A 188 1.04 -18.46 -14.54
C ILE A 188 2.55 -18.64 -14.31
N ALA A 189 3.28 -19.17 -15.29
CA ALA A 189 4.74 -19.36 -15.15
C ALA A 189 5.46 -18.02 -14.89
N LYS A 190 5.11 -16.95 -15.63
CA LYS A 190 5.66 -15.61 -15.41
C LYS A 190 5.32 -15.04 -14.03
N ILE A 191 4.09 -15.23 -13.56
CA ILE A 191 3.66 -14.74 -12.24
C ILE A 191 4.40 -15.50 -11.13
N ILE A 192 4.53 -16.84 -11.25
CA ILE A 192 5.27 -17.66 -10.30
C ILE A 192 6.75 -17.26 -10.27
N GLU A 193 7.39 -17.13 -11.43
CA GLU A 193 8.77 -16.68 -11.54
C GLU A 193 8.95 -15.29 -10.91
N LYS A 194 8.08 -14.35 -11.28
CA LYS A 194 8.07 -13.01 -10.71
C LYS A 194 7.81 -13.04 -9.20
N GLY A 195 6.87 -13.84 -8.72
CA GLY A 195 6.60 -14.01 -7.30
C GLY A 195 7.72 -14.70 -6.52
N LYS A 196 8.47 -15.63 -7.12
CA LYS A 196 9.70 -16.22 -6.53
C LYS A 196 10.79 -15.16 -6.42
N SER A 197 11.00 -14.39 -7.47
CA SER A 197 11.94 -13.27 -7.44
C SER A 197 11.52 -12.19 -6.45
N ASP A 198 10.23 -12.00 -6.25
CA ASP A 198 9.63 -11.07 -5.30
C ASP A 198 9.68 -11.58 -3.84
N ARG A 199 9.76 -12.90 -3.62
CA ARG A 199 9.94 -13.54 -2.29
C ARG A 199 11.41 -13.76 -1.90
N GLY A 200 12.29 -13.90 -2.88
CA GLY A 200 13.71 -14.23 -2.67
C GLY A 200 14.64 -13.05 -2.43
N GLY A 201 14.11 -11.88 -2.19
CA GLY A 201 14.85 -10.66 -1.97
C GLY A 201 14.15 -9.49 -2.67
N PHE A 202 14.13 -8.37 -2.03
CA PHE A 202 13.65 -7.13 -2.60
C PHE A 202 14.22 -6.94 -4.01
N ARG A 203 13.38 -7.12 -5.04
CA ARG A 203 13.69 -6.55 -6.35
C ARG A 203 13.39 -5.07 -6.25
N THR A 204 14.42 -4.30 -6.08
CA THR A 204 14.53 -2.93 -6.56
C THR A 204 14.00 -2.86 -7.98
N GLY A 205 13.41 -1.73 -8.36
CA GLY A 205 12.76 -1.51 -9.67
C GLY A 205 13.54 -2.08 -10.86
N ALA A 206 12.84 -2.38 -11.96
CA ALA A 206 13.43 -2.98 -13.15
C ALA A 206 14.72 -2.27 -13.56
N GLY A 207 15.86 -2.99 -13.48
CA GLY A 207 17.19 -2.47 -13.81
C GLY A 207 18.13 -2.27 -12.62
N TYR A 208 17.67 -2.48 -11.37
CA TYR A 208 18.59 -2.43 -10.24
C TYR A 208 19.48 -3.69 -10.23
N VAL A 209 20.75 -3.46 -10.44
CA VAL A 209 21.81 -4.40 -10.10
C VAL A 209 22.42 -3.89 -8.80
N GLU A 210 22.23 -4.61 -7.69
CA GLU A 210 22.94 -4.32 -6.46
C GLU A 210 24.43 -4.35 -6.77
N ARG A 211 25.07 -3.19 -6.76
CA ARG A 211 26.53 -3.13 -6.87
C ARG A 211 27.06 -3.51 -5.50
N LYS A 212 27.44 -4.78 -5.37
CA LYS A 212 28.23 -5.24 -4.23
C LYS A 212 29.58 -4.54 -4.30
N ASP A 213 30.04 -4.09 -3.16
CA ASP A 213 31.39 -3.55 -2.96
C ASP A 213 31.75 -2.25 -3.69
N GLN A 214 30.79 -1.31 -3.79
CA GLN A 214 31.14 0.03 -4.23
C GLN A 214 32.12 0.67 -3.24
N THR A 215 33.29 1.08 -3.72
CA THR A 215 34.28 1.76 -2.89
C THR A 215 33.84 3.19 -2.58
N THR A 216 34.44 3.79 -1.54
CA THR A 216 34.22 5.20 -1.20
C THR A 216 34.58 6.14 -2.37
N ASP A 217 35.65 5.82 -3.13
CA ASP A 217 36.06 6.63 -4.27
C ASP A 217 35.05 6.54 -5.43
N GLU A 218 34.49 5.36 -5.69
CA GLU A 218 33.42 5.20 -6.68
C GLU A 218 32.15 5.97 -6.29
N PHE A 219 31.81 6.01 -5.01
CA PHE A 219 30.68 6.81 -4.52
C PHE A 219 30.88 8.30 -4.81
N TYR A 220 32.08 8.83 -4.56
CA TYR A 220 32.33 10.24 -4.76
C TYR A 220 32.65 10.62 -6.21
N ALA A 221 32.80 9.68 -7.12
CA ALA A 221 33.02 9.95 -8.52
C ALA A 221 31.85 10.73 -9.15
N ILE A 222 32.17 11.71 -9.99
CA ILE A 222 31.15 12.37 -10.82
C ILE A 222 30.83 11.46 -12.00
N PRO A 223 29.56 10.97 -12.12
CA PRO A 223 29.20 10.07 -13.22
C PRO A 223 29.40 10.75 -14.58
N PRO A 224 29.75 9.98 -15.64
CA PRO A 224 29.90 10.51 -16.99
C PRO A 224 28.69 11.33 -17.47
N GLU A 225 27.47 10.84 -17.16
CA GLU A 225 26.19 11.45 -17.54
C GLU A 225 25.97 12.83 -16.88
N LEU A 226 26.61 13.06 -15.72
CA LEU A 226 26.52 14.33 -14.99
C LEU A 226 27.60 15.32 -15.39
N ARG A 227 28.72 14.87 -16.00
CA ARG A 227 29.96 15.64 -16.16
C ARG A 227 29.77 16.97 -16.89
N GLU A 228 29.12 16.95 -18.05
CA GLU A 228 28.87 18.16 -18.84
C GLU A 228 28.06 19.20 -18.05
N ARG A 229 27.00 18.74 -17.39
CA ARG A 229 26.14 19.59 -16.58
C ARG A 229 26.87 20.08 -15.33
N TRP A 230 27.69 19.22 -14.72
CA TRP A 230 28.52 19.55 -13.57
C TRP A 230 29.50 20.72 -13.87
N GLU A 231 30.14 20.68 -15.00
CA GLU A 231 31.10 21.74 -15.42
C GLU A 231 30.40 23.08 -15.65
N LYS A 232 29.19 23.07 -16.20
CA LYS A 232 28.37 24.25 -16.46
C LYS A 232 27.65 24.81 -15.23
N SER A 233 27.55 24.03 -14.17
CA SER A 233 26.82 24.42 -12.96
C SER A 233 27.67 25.31 -12.05
N ASP A 234 27.03 26.26 -11.41
CA ASP A 234 27.60 27.10 -10.34
C ASP A 234 26.95 26.86 -8.97
N THR A 235 25.82 26.12 -8.96
CA THR A 235 25.03 25.89 -7.76
C THR A 235 24.67 24.41 -7.61
N ILE A 236 24.84 23.90 -6.39
CA ILE A 236 24.39 22.57 -5.97
C ILE A 236 23.34 22.77 -4.88
N ILE A 237 22.21 22.13 -5.02
CA ILE A 237 21.16 22.08 -3.99
C ILE A 237 21.06 20.65 -3.48
N VAL A 238 20.94 20.49 -2.17
CA VAL A 238 20.60 19.20 -1.56
C VAL A 238 19.25 19.33 -0.89
N GLU A 239 18.26 18.56 -1.35
CA GLU A 239 17.00 18.39 -0.63
C GLU A 239 17.29 17.56 0.62
N TYR A 240 17.18 18.20 1.78
CA TYR A 240 17.66 17.64 3.04
C TYR A 240 16.54 17.44 4.05
N SER A 241 16.36 16.20 4.48
CA SER A 241 15.33 15.83 5.48
C SER A 241 15.89 15.67 6.91
N GLY A 242 17.20 15.80 7.10
CA GLY A 242 17.86 15.48 8.37
C GLY A 242 18.20 14.00 8.53
N GLY A 243 17.76 13.13 7.61
CA GLY A 243 17.98 11.69 7.66
C GLY A 243 19.30 11.23 7.05
N LYS A 244 19.68 9.98 7.32
CA LYS A 244 20.94 9.37 6.87
C LYS A 244 21.11 9.42 5.35
N ASP A 245 20.04 9.19 4.61
CA ASP A 245 20.07 9.13 3.14
C ASP A 245 20.36 10.51 2.54
N SER A 246 19.66 11.55 2.97
CA SER A 246 19.95 12.93 2.54
C SER A 246 21.31 13.44 3.04
N SER A 247 21.78 12.95 4.20
CA SER A 247 23.13 13.24 4.70
C SER A 247 24.24 12.66 3.80
N SER A 248 24.02 11.50 3.17
CA SER A 248 24.98 10.95 2.21
C SER A 248 25.05 11.78 0.92
N ALA A 249 23.91 12.26 0.40
CA ALA A 249 23.89 13.18 -0.72
C ALA A 249 24.65 14.49 -0.39
N LEU A 250 24.50 14.95 0.84
CA LEU A 250 25.20 16.13 1.32
C LEU A 250 26.71 15.89 1.50
N ALA A 251 27.13 14.70 1.98
CA ALA A 251 28.55 14.31 2.05
C ALA A 251 29.17 14.29 0.65
N TRP A 252 28.45 13.73 -0.34
CA TRP A 252 28.87 13.76 -1.74
C TRP A 252 29.05 15.20 -2.25
N ALA A 253 28.04 16.05 -2.00
CA ALA A 253 28.07 17.46 -2.38
C ALA A 253 29.26 18.21 -1.73
N GLY A 254 29.46 18.04 -0.44
CA GLY A 254 30.52 18.68 0.32
C GLY A 254 31.92 18.38 -0.24
N ARG A 255 32.17 17.11 -0.63
CA ARG A 255 33.46 16.69 -1.22
C ARG A 255 33.64 17.18 -2.65
N ASN A 256 32.58 17.25 -3.44
CA ASN A 256 32.68 17.58 -4.87
C ASN A 256 32.46 19.06 -5.20
N LYS A 257 31.91 19.88 -4.29
CA LYS A 257 31.44 21.24 -4.60
C LYS A 257 32.50 22.16 -5.19
N GLY A 258 33.76 22.02 -4.81
CA GLY A 258 34.79 22.99 -5.17
C GLY A 258 34.37 24.42 -4.81
N ASN A 259 34.36 25.30 -5.81
CA ASN A 259 33.92 26.70 -5.66
C ASN A 259 32.43 26.93 -5.91
N LYS A 260 31.65 25.86 -6.14
CA LYS A 260 30.20 25.97 -6.39
C LYS A 260 29.47 26.36 -5.10
N ARG A 261 28.43 27.16 -5.25
CA ARG A 261 27.48 27.46 -4.17
C ARG A 261 26.78 26.16 -3.72
N LEU A 262 26.81 25.86 -2.44
CA LEU A 262 26.12 24.72 -1.85
C LEU A 262 24.95 25.22 -1.02
N LEU A 263 23.72 24.84 -1.41
CA LEU A 263 22.48 25.22 -0.75
C LEU A 263 21.80 23.97 -0.19
N LEU A 264 21.55 23.96 1.10
CA LEU A 264 20.80 22.91 1.79
C LEU A 264 19.35 23.36 1.90
N ALA A 265 18.45 22.68 1.18
CA ALA A 265 17.03 22.97 1.15
C ALA A 265 16.28 22.06 2.12
N PHE A 266 15.68 22.62 3.15
CA PHE A 266 14.94 21.90 4.19
C PHE A 266 13.51 22.42 4.27
N ALA A 267 12.51 21.51 4.25
CA ALA A 267 11.14 21.86 4.52
C ALA A 267 10.82 21.76 6.02
N ASN A 268 10.13 22.76 6.53
CA ASN A 268 9.57 22.70 7.88
C ASN A 268 8.04 22.78 7.82
N PRO A 269 7.36 21.63 7.85
CA PRO A 269 5.89 21.58 7.81
C PRO A 269 5.23 22.07 9.11
N GLY A 270 5.97 22.34 10.18
CA GLY A 270 5.43 22.69 11.49
C GLY A 270 5.14 21.47 12.41
N ALA A 271 5.55 20.28 11.96
CA ALA A 271 5.37 19.02 12.68
C ALA A 271 6.68 18.22 12.81
N GLU A 272 7.81 18.88 12.62
CA GLU A 272 9.13 18.28 12.80
C GLU A 272 9.49 18.13 14.29
N PHE A 273 10.34 17.16 14.60
CA PHE A 273 10.88 17.05 15.95
C PHE A 273 11.59 18.35 16.37
N PRO A 274 11.49 18.78 17.61
CA PRO A 274 12.11 20.02 18.07
C PRO A 274 13.62 20.09 17.80
N SER A 275 14.33 18.98 17.93
CA SER A 275 15.79 18.87 17.72
C SER A 275 16.20 18.91 16.24
N ILE A 276 15.32 18.59 15.29
CA ILE A 276 15.64 18.52 13.87
C ILE A 276 16.12 19.88 13.33
N SER A 277 15.46 20.96 13.70
CA SER A 277 15.84 22.31 13.25
C SER A 277 17.25 22.71 13.72
N VAL A 278 17.66 22.25 14.91
CA VAL A 278 19.02 22.46 15.44
C VAL A 278 20.01 21.59 14.66
N HIS A 279 19.68 20.31 14.48
CA HIS A 279 20.49 19.37 13.73
C HIS A 279 20.76 19.88 12.30
N VAL A 280 19.74 20.30 11.56
CA VAL A 280 19.87 20.82 10.18
C VAL A 280 20.82 22.02 10.11
N ARG A 281 20.73 22.96 11.07
CA ARG A 281 21.63 24.11 11.12
C ARG A 281 23.07 23.69 11.43
N ASN A 282 23.28 22.70 12.30
CA ASN A 282 24.61 22.18 12.62
C ASN A 282 25.22 21.49 11.41
N VAL A 283 24.44 20.68 10.69
CA VAL A 283 24.91 20.01 9.47
C VAL A 283 25.24 21.02 8.37
N ALA A 284 24.41 22.04 8.15
CA ALA A 284 24.69 23.09 7.17
C ALA A 284 26.04 23.79 7.44
N ARG A 285 26.29 24.12 8.73
CA ARG A 285 27.59 24.70 9.15
C ARG A 285 28.75 23.74 8.94
N HIS A 286 28.55 22.45 9.28
CA HIS A 286 29.58 21.42 9.14
C HIS A 286 30.10 21.30 7.71
N VAL A 287 29.22 21.30 6.72
CA VAL A 287 29.60 21.17 5.29
C VAL A 287 29.82 22.50 4.58
N GLY A 288 29.67 23.62 5.28
CA GLY A 288 29.80 24.97 4.70
C GLY A 288 28.72 25.24 3.63
N ALA A 289 27.47 24.87 3.91
CA ALA A 289 26.33 25.11 3.05
C ALA A 289 25.49 26.29 3.53
N GLU A 290 24.92 27.05 2.60
CA GLU A 290 23.83 27.97 2.90
C GLU A 290 22.58 27.16 3.25
N LEU A 291 21.77 27.61 4.21
CA LEU A 291 20.54 26.94 4.62
C LEU A 291 19.32 27.70 4.16
N MET A 292 18.49 27.03 3.39
CA MET A 292 17.16 27.50 2.99
C MET A 292 16.09 26.67 3.73
N ILE A 293 15.26 27.34 4.54
CA ILE A 293 14.15 26.69 5.26
C ILE A 293 12.84 27.10 4.58
N SER A 294 12.23 26.15 3.90
CA SER A 294 10.97 26.36 3.19
C SER A 294 9.77 26.01 4.09
N LYS A 295 8.74 26.82 4.00
CA LYS A 295 7.47 26.61 4.74
C LYS A 295 6.28 26.70 3.79
N ALA A 296 5.27 25.89 4.06
CA ALA A 296 3.98 26.04 3.41
C ALA A 296 3.32 27.38 3.78
N PRO A 297 2.48 27.96 2.91
CA PRO A 297 1.70 29.14 3.25
C PRO A 297 0.61 28.85 4.29
N GLU A 298 0.14 27.62 4.34
CA GLU A 298 -0.89 27.14 5.25
C GLU A 298 -0.27 26.55 6.53
N ASP A 299 -0.94 26.74 7.67
CA ASP A 299 -0.53 26.10 8.94
C ASP A 299 -0.92 24.61 8.95
N TRP A 300 0.02 23.77 9.32
CA TRP A 300 -0.15 22.32 9.38
C TRP A 300 -1.33 21.88 10.26
N TRP A 301 -1.46 22.49 11.43
CA TRP A 301 -2.49 22.08 12.40
C TRP A 301 -3.87 22.60 12.03
N ALA A 302 -3.93 23.77 11.38
CA ALA A 302 -5.17 24.26 10.77
C ALA A 302 -5.63 23.32 9.65
N TRP A 303 -4.70 22.86 8.82
CA TRP A 303 -4.99 21.90 7.76
C TRP A 303 -5.48 20.54 8.32
N ILE A 304 -4.81 19.97 9.34
CA ILE A 304 -5.26 18.75 10.02
C ILE A 304 -6.65 18.93 10.64
N ALA A 305 -6.93 20.10 11.23
CA ALA A 305 -8.22 20.38 11.85
C ALA A 305 -9.38 20.44 10.84
N ASP A 306 -9.09 20.83 9.59
CA ASP A 306 -10.07 20.91 8.50
C ASP A 306 -10.19 19.59 7.71
N LYS A 307 -9.07 18.94 7.37
CA LYS A 307 -9.03 17.79 6.47
C LYS A 307 -8.91 16.43 7.18
N GLY A 308 -8.61 16.41 8.48
CA GLY A 308 -8.29 15.20 9.22
C GLY A 308 -6.87 14.71 8.99
N TRP A 309 -6.57 13.52 9.52
CA TRP A 309 -5.26 12.90 9.37
C TRP A 309 -5.01 12.45 7.92
N PRO A 310 -3.82 12.70 7.35
CA PRO A 310 -3.44 12.12 6.07
C PRO A 310 -3.35 10.59 6.18
N SER A 311 -3.53 9.90 5.05
CA SER A 311 -3.38 8.45 4.98
C SER A 311 -2.14 8.05 4.20
N LEU A 312 -1.79 6.75 4.22
CA LEU A 312 -0.70 6.23 3.40
C LEU A 312 -0.99 6.28 1.90
N LEU A 313 -2.26 6.10 1.54
CA LEU A 313 -2.69 6.09 0.13
C LEU A 313 -2.84 7.50 -0.42
N TYR A 314 -3.18 8.46 0.44
CA TYR A 314 -3.37 9.86 0.06
C TYR A 314 -2.59 10.77 1.01
N ARG A 315 -1.48 11.33 0.53
CA ARG A 315 -0.51 12.13 1.30
C ARG A 315 -0.35 13.56 0.74
N PRO A 316 -1.40 14.35 0.72
CA PRO A 316 -1.28 15.74 0.28
C PRO A 316 -0.31 16.54 1.17
N CYS A 317 -0.07 16.09 2.40
CA CYS A 317 0.92 16.68 3.30
C CYS A 317 2.33 16.69 2.70
N ALA A 318 2.77 15.62 2.03
CA ALA A 318 4.07 15.59 1.39
C ALA A 318 4.17 16.63 0.27
N THR A 319 3.15 16.71 -0.58
CA THR A 319 3.11 17.69 -1.67
C THR A 319 3.03 19.12 -1.12
N ASN A 320 2.03 19.43 -0.28
CA ASN A 320 1.69 20.79 0.09
C ASN A 320 2.65 21.40 1.12
N PHE A 321 3.23 20.59 2.00
CA PHE A 321 4.05 21.09 3.12
C PHE A 321 5.54 20.79 2.99
N ILE A 322 5.95 19.91 2.04
CA ILE A 322 7.35 19.56 1.83
C ILE A 322 7.80 19.91 0.40
N HIS A 323 7.28 19.23 -0.61
CA HIS A 323 7.81 19.32 -1.97
C HIS A 323 7.53 20.64 -2.65
N GLU A 324 6.29 21.12 -2.65
CA GLU A 324 5.91 22.39 -3.27
C GLU A 324 6.61 23.61 -2.64
N PRO A 325 6.70 23.74 -1.30
CA PRO A 325 7.45 24.84 -0.69
C PRO A 325 8.92 24.83 -1.07
N ILE A 326 9.60 23.68 -1.05
CA ILE A 326 11.00 23.56 -1.45
C ILE A 326 11.16 23.96 -2.93
N ALA A 327 10.40 23.36 -3.83
CA ALA A 327 10.48 23.63 -5.26
C ALA A 327 10.18 25.09 -5.60
N ARG A 328 9.17 25.69 -4.93
CA ARG A 328 8.85 27.12 -5.05
C ARG A 328 10.04 28.00 -4.68
N ASP A 329 10.66 27.72 -3.55
CA ASP A 329 11.74 28.56 -3.04
C ASP A 329 13.04 28.33 -3.81
N ILE A 330 13.33 27.11 -4.28
CA ILE A 330 14.43 26.82 -5.20
C ILE A 330 14.27 27.63 -6.49
N ARG A 331 13.10 27.57 -7.15
CA ARG A 331 12.84 28.31 -8.40
C ARG A 331 13.05 29.82 -8.28
N LYS A 332 12.80 30.39 -7.08
CA LYS A 332 13.00 31.82 -6.82
C LYS A 332 14.48 32.21 -6.62
N ASN A 333 15.32 31.29 -6.16
CA ASN A 333 16.66 31.61 -5.63
C ASN A 333 17.80 31.17 -6.55
N VAL A 334 17.54 30.40 -7.60
CA VAL A 334 18.59 29.83 -8.46
C VAL A 334 18.21 29.83 -9.94
N ASN A 335 19.25 29.81 -10.80
CA ASN A 335 19.07 29.56 -12.23
C ASN A 335 19.00 28.04 -12.49
N PRO A 336 17.87 27.50 -12.96
CA PRO A 336 17.71 26.06 -13.19
C PRO A 336 18.74 25.50 -14.17
N ASP A 337 19.15 26.26 -15.19
CA ASP A 337 20.10 25.81 -16.20
C ASP A 337 21.55 25.70 -15.69
N LYS A 338 21.83 26.26 -14.49
CA LYS A 338 23.13 26.21 -13.83
C LYS A 338 23.10 25.49 -12.49
N THR A 339 22.04 24.77 -12.20
CA THR A 339 21.81 24.14 -10.91
C THR A 339 21.70 22.63 -11.03
N ILE A 340 22.33 21.92 -10.09
CA ILE A 340 22.17 20.49 -9.87
C ILE A 340 21.42 20.30 -8.56
N VAL A 341 20.38 19.49 -8.56
CA VAL A 341 19.57 19.14 -7.38
C VAL A 341 19.90 17.72 -6.97
N LEU A 342 20.40 17.56 -5.75
CA LEU A 342 20.72 16.26 -5.18
C LEU A 342 19.64 15.82 -4.21
N THR A 343 19.34 14.52 -4.25
CA THR A 343 18.39 13.87 -3.32
C THR A 343 19.01 12.67 -2.64
N GLY A 344 18.48 12.32 -1.47
CA GLY A 344 18.85 11.11 -0.73
C GLY A 344 18.12 9.85 -1.21
N SER A 345 17.45 9.88 -2.36
CA SER A 345 16.67 8.74 -2.86
C SER A 345 17.54 7.51 -3.09
N ARG A 346 17.08 6.34 -2.62
CA ARG A 346 17.74 5.05 -2.85
C ARG A 346 16.82 4.10 -3.61
N ALA A 347 17.42 3.24 -4.44
CA ALA A 347 16.68 2.23 -5.20
C ALA A 347 15.89 1.28 -4.29
N GLN A 348 16.41 0.98 -3.10
CA GLN A 348 15.74 0.14 -2.11
C GLN A 348 14.46 0.76 -1.53
N GLU A 349 14.32 2.08 -1.60
CA GLU A 349 13.13 2.82 -1.14
C GLU A 349 12.12 3.04 -2.25
N ALA A 350 12.47 2.73 -3.50
CA ALA A 350 11.57 2.91 -4.61
C ALA A 350 10.36 1.98 -4.48
N VAL A 351 9.16 2.54 -4.64
CA VAL A 351 7.92 1.75 -4.68
C VAL A 351 8.05 0.71 -5.79
N ARG A 352 7.60 -0.51 -5.52
CA ARG A 352 7.62 -1.63 -6.48
C ARG A 352 7.01 -1.21 -7.82
N GLY A 353 7.75 -1.43 -8.90
CA GLY A 353 7.37 -0.97 -10.25
C GLY A 353 7.74 0.47 -10.58
N SER A 354 8.36 1.20 -9.66
CA SER A 354 8.91 2.53 -9.93
C SER A 354 10.00 2.45 -11.01
N LYS A 355 9.91 3.35 -11.99
CA LYS A 355 10.95 3.55 -13.02
C LYS A 355 12.02 4.56 -12.57
N LYS A 356 12.10 4.87 -11.28
CA LYS A 356 13.09 5.82 -10.76
C LYS A 356 14.51 5.33 -11.04
N THR A 357 15.36 6.26 -11.42
CA THR A 357 16.80 6.09 -11.61
C THR A 357 17.53 7.12 -10.76
N GLN A 358 18.86 7.03 -10.70
CA GLN A 358 19.66 8.04 -10.01
C GLN A 358 19.54 9.46 -10.62
N PHE A 359 18.94 9.60 -11.81
CA PHE A 359 18.71 10.88 -12.50
C PHE A 359 17.23 11.22 -12.68
N SER A 360 16.33 10.56 -11.92
CA SER A 360 14.90 10.82 -12.05
C SER A 360 14.53 12.24 -11.67
N GLU A 361 13.75 12.88 -12.53
CA GLU A 361 13.21 14.22 -12.30
C GLU A 361 12.24 14.22 -11.11
N LEU A 362 12.21 15.32 -10.38
CA LEU A 362 11.26 15.52 -9.29
C LEU A 362 10.01 16.21 -9.80
N SER A 363 8.86 15.54 -9.68
CA SER A 363 7.55 16.04 -10.16
C SER A 363 7.13 17.39 -9.51
N SER A 364 7.60 17.67 -8.30
CA SER A 364 7.34 18.92 -7.59
C SER A 364 7.86 20.17 -8.32
N PHE A 365 8.82 20.03 -9.24
CA PHE A 365 9.31 21.14 -10.06
C PHE A 365 8.42 21.46 -11.27
N GLY A 366 7.38 20.66 -11.53
CA GLY A 366 6.42 20.92 -12.60
C GLY A 366 7.09 21.08 -13.98
N ALA A 367 6.73 22.12 -14.71
CA ALA A 367 7.27 22.39 -16.04
C ALA A 367 8.78 22.66 -16.04
N ASP A 368 9.36 23.15 -14.95
CA ASP A 368 10.79 23.40 -14.82
C ASP A 368 11.61 22.15 -14.47
N ALA A 369 10.97 21.02 -14.17
CA ALA A 369 11.67 19.79 -13.76
C ALA A 369 12.78 19.39 -14.74
N LYS A 370 12.53 19.49 -16.05
CA LYS A 370 13.50 19.17 -17.11
C LYS A 370 14.69 20.14 -17.22
N ARG A 371 14.55 21.34 -16.66
CA ARG A 371 15.62 22.35 -16.68
C ARG A 371 16.62 22.12 -15.56
N PHE A 372 16.20 21.51 -14.45
CA PHE A 372 17.10 21.12 -13.38
C PHE A 372 17.76 19.78 -13.70
N GLN A 373 19.03 19.63 -13.35
CA GLN A 373 19.67 18.32 -13.34
C GLN A 373 19.48 17.68 -11.97
N HIS A 374 18.74 16.59 -11.93
CA HIS A 374 18.53 15.82 -10.71
C HIS A 374 19.53 14.67 -10.63
N PHE A 375 20.04 14.40 -9.43
CA PHE A 375 20.98 13.32 -9.19
C PHE A 375 20.85 12.80 -7.75
N ALA A 376 20.81 11.47 -7.59
CA ALA A 376 20.81 10.78 -6.31
C ALA A 376 22.11 9.98 -6.15
N PRO A 377 23.14 10.53 -5.48
CA PRO A 377 24.46 9.89 -5.39
C PRO A 377 24.44 8.50 -4.76
N ALA A 378 23.62 8.32 -3.74
CA ALA A 378 23.50 7.08 -2.97
C ALA A 378 22.46 6.09 -3.55
N PHE A 379 21.95 6.31 -4.78
CA PHE A 379 20.84 5.54 -5.33
C PHE A 379 21.07 4.02 -5.30
N HIS A 380 22.29 3.58 -5.57
CA HIS A 380 22.66 2.16 -5.61
C HIS A 380 23.34 1.65 -4.33
N MET A 381 23.36 2.44 -3.26
CA MET A 381 24.06 2.08 -2.03
C MET A 381 23.18 1.27 -1.07
N THR A 382 23.81 0.30 -0.41
CA THR A 382 23.22 -0.41 0.72
C THR A 382 23.28 0.44 2.00
N LYS A 383 22.50 0.10 3.02
CA LYS A 383 22.55 0.77 4.33
C LYS A 383 23.92 0.68 4.99
N ALA A 384 24.59 -0.46 4.87
CA ALA A 384 25.93 -0.65 5.43
C ALA A 384 26.96 0.24 4.76
N GLN A 385 26.93 0.36 3.42
CA GLN A 385 27.79 1.26 2.67
C GLN A 385 27.50 2.72 3.04
N LEU A 386 26.21 3.07 3.17
CA LEU A 386 25.79 4.42 3.56
C LEU A 386 26.33 4.79 4.96
N ALA A 387 26.20 3.87 5.94
CA ALA A 387 26.74 4.10 7.28
C ALA A 387 28.25 4.36 7.25
N LYS A 388 29.01 3.60 6.46
CA LYS A 388 30.44 3.78 6.27
C LYS A 388 30.77 5.16 5.66
N ILE A 389 30.04 5.59 4.62
CA ILE A 389 30.22 6.91 4.00
C ILE A 389 29.99 8.04 5.01
N LEU A 390 28.93 7.93 5.82
CA LEU A 390 28.61 8.96 6.82
C LEU A 390 29.66 9.03 7.93
N GLU A 391 30.19 7.89 8.35
CA GLU A 391 31.29 7.80 9.33
C GLU A 391 32.59 8.39 8.76
N GLU A 392 33.02 7.99 7.57
CA GLU A 392 34.23 8.51 6.90
C GLU A 392 34.15 10.01 6.63
N ALA A 393 32.96 10.51 6.27
CA ALA A 393 32.72 11.95 6.07
C ALA A 393 32.48 12.71 7.38
N GLN A 394 32.50 12.02 8.52
CA GLN A 394 32.23 12.61 9.85
C GLN A 394 30.91 13.41 9.88
N MET A 395 29.90 12.95 9.14
CA MET A 395 28.62 13.64 9.06
C MET A 395 27.90 13.60 10.40
N PRO A 396 27.43 14.75 10.91
CA PRO A 396 26.62 14.77 12.13
C PRO A 396 25.35 13.94 11.92
N ILE A 397 25.07 13.07 12.87
CA ILE A 397 23.88 12.20 12.86
C ILE A 397 22.87 12.77 13.86
N TRP A 398 21.59 12.74 13.49
CA TRP A 398 20.51 13.22 14.36
C TRP A 398 20.43 12.38 15.64
N GLU A 399 20.44 13.04 16.80
CA GLU A 399 20.41 12.41 18.12
C GLU A 399 19.19 11.52 18.38
N GLY A 400 18.08 11.75 17.66
CA GLY A 400 16.89 10.94 17.76
C GLY A 400 17.11 9.45 17.47
N TYR A 401 18.12 9.09 16.67
CA TYR A 401 18.46 7.68 16.44
C TYR A 401 18.94 6.98 17.72
N GLU A 402 19.66 7.69 18.60
CA GLU A 402 20.06 7.17 19.91
C GLU A 402 18.89 7.05 20.88
N GLN A 403 17.85 7.86 20.67
CA GLN A 403 16.59 7.79 21.40
C GLN A 403 15.66 6.68 20.92
N GLY A 404 16.06 5.87 19.94
CA GLY A 404 15.31 4.75 19.41
C GLY A 404 14.39 5.09 18.23
N PHE A 405 14.47 6.31 17.67
CA PHE A 405 13.79 6.63 16.42
C PHE A 405 14.51 5.96 15.24
N VAL A 406 13.75 5.50 14.27
CA VAL A 406 14.29 4.78 13.10
C VAL A 406 14.48 5.68 11.89
N ARG A 407 13.86 6.86 11.88
CA ARG A 407 13.96 7.85 10.80
C ARG A 407 13.60 9.25 11.26
N THR A 408 14.08 10.23 10.51
CA THR A 408 13.59 11.61 10.57
C THR A 408 12.27 11.71 9.82
N ALA A 409 11.21 12.15 10.48
CA ALA A 409 9.87 12.35 9.88
C ALA A 409 9.08 13.27 10.81
N CYS A 410 7.93 13.75 10.34
CA CYS A 410 7.00 14.44 11.24
C CYS A 410 6.66 13.54 12.44
N TRP A 411 6.79 14.07 13.66
CA TRP A 411 6.52 13.27 14.86
C TRP A 411 5.06 12.79 14.96
N CYS A 412 4.13 13.46 14.29
CA CYS A 412 2.72 13.10 14.20
C CYS A 412 2.34 12.39 12.90
N CYS A 413 3.30 11.78 12.19
CA CYS A 413 3.01 11.11 10.92
C CYS A 413 2.17 9.85 11.13
N PRO A 414 0.96 9.72 10.57
CA PRO A 414 0.18 8.47 10.64
C PRO A 414 0.91 7.28 10.00
N GLY A 415 1.86 7.54 9.09
CA GLY A 415 2.71 6.55 8.48
C GLY A 415 3.91 6.08 9.32
N GLN A 416 4.01 6.43 10.61
CA GLN A 416 5.10 5.94 11.46
C GLN A 416 4.89 4.48 11.85
N CYS A 417 5.98 3.72 12.00
CA CYS A 417 5.93 2.33 12.50
C CYS A 417 5.76 2.28 14.01
N GLY A 418 5.42 1.10 14.54
CA GLY A 418 5.26 0.89 15.97
C GLY A 418 6.51 1.25 16.78
N THR A 419 7.72 0.91 16.29
CA THR A 419 8.99 1.28 16.93
C THR A 419 9.14 2.80 17.06
N GLN A 420 8.77 3.56 16.02
CA GLN A 420 8.78 5.02 16.03
C GLN A 420 7.79 5.57 17.06
N ALA A 421 6.58 4.98 17.15
CA ALA A 421 5.55 5.38 18.10
C ALA A 421 5.96 5.10 19.55
N VAL A 422 6.63 3.98 19.81
CA VAL A 422 7.21 3.66 21.14
C VAL A 422 8.29 4.67 21.52
N ALA A 423 9.20 4.97 20.61
CA ALA A 423 10.25 5.97 20.86
C ALA A 423 9.65 7.35 21.11
N LEU A 424 8.57 7.73 20.39
CA LEU A 424 7.88 9.00 20.62
C LEU A 424 7.22 9.06 22.00
N ASP A 425 6.49 8.02 22.40
CA ASP A 425 5.82 7.96 23.72
C ASP A 425 6.82 8.03 24.86
N LYS A 426 7.96 7.33 24.71
CA LYS A 426 9.04 7.32 25.72
C LYS A 426 9.72 8.67 25.88
N ASN A 427 10.08 9.32 24.75
CA ASN A 427 10.96 10.50 24.80
C ASN A 427 10.20 11.83 24.75
N TYR A 428 8.97 11.84 24.19
CA TYR A 428 8.15 13.05 24.00
C TYR A 428 6.68 12.83 24.37
N PRO A 429 6.35 12.43 25.62
CA PRO A 429 4.97 12.13 26.04
C PRO A 429 4.02 13.33 25.88
N GLY A 430 4.54 14.55 25.95
CA GLY A 430 3.75 15.77 25.69
C GLY A 430 3.24 15.85 24.25
N LEU A 431 4.03 15.42 23.27
CA LEU A 431 3.63 15.37 21.86
C LEU A 431 2.58 14.26 21.63
N VAL A 432 2.74 13.12 22.31
CA VAL A 432 1.74 12.04 22.26
C VAL A 432 0.40 12.49 22.82
N ASN A 433 0.40 13.20 23.96
CA ASN A 433 -0.82 13.76 24.52
C ASN A 433 -1.47 14.79 23.58
N PHE A 434 -0.67 15.49 22.78
CA PHE A 434 -1.21 16.36 21.73
C PHE A 434 -1.87 15.55 20.61
N ILE A 435 -1.26 14.45 20.13
CA ILE A 435 -1.88 13.55 19.13
C ILE A 435 -3.22 13.05 19.67
N ARG A 436 -3.29 12.55 20.90
CA ARG A 436 -4.53 12.06 21.53
C ARG A 436 -5.63 13.13 21.56
N ARG A 437 -5.29 14.38 21.88
CA ARG A 437 -6.26 15.50 21.82
C ARG A 437 -6.73 15.78 20.38
N MET A 438 -5.82 15.69 19.42
CA MET A 438 -6.18 15.84 18.01
C MET A 438 -7.07 14.69 17.52
N GLU A 439 -6.83 13.45 17.96
CA GLU A 439 -7.73 12.32 17.65
C GLU A 439 -9.17 12.58 18.14
N GLN A 440 -9.32 13.14 19.34
CA GLN A 440 -10.64 13.52 19.87
C GLN A 440 -11.31 14.59 19.02
N LYS A 441 -10.55 15.49 18.40
CA LYS A 441 -11.06 16.62 17.64
C LYS A 441 -11.36 16.27 16.17
N VAL A 442 -10.47 15.52 15.50
CA VAL A 442 -10.52 15.32 14.05
C VAL A 442 -10.71 13.85 13.65
N GLY A 443 -10.79 12.95 14.59
CA GLY A 443 -10.94 11.51 14.37
C GLY A 443 -9.65 10.71 14.52
N ILE A 444 -9.79 9.40 14.42
CA ILE A 444 -8.76 8.41 14.71
C ILE A 444 -7.50 8.57 13.84
N PHE A 445 -6.32 8.34 14.40
CA PHE A 445 -5.01 8.61 13.81
C PHE A 445 -4.76 7.94 12.45
N ARG A 446 -5.22 6.68 12.30
CA ARG A 446 -5.15 5.92 11.04
C ARG A 446 -6.55 5.48 10.61
N PRO A 447 -7.32 6.38 10.01
CA PRO A 447 -8.71 6.08 9.66
C PRO A 447 -8.84 5.06 8.52
N THR A 448 -7.81 4.90 7.69
CA THR A 448 -7.81 3.98 6.53
C THR A 448 -7.30 2.58 6.83
N ASP A 449 -6.82 2.32 8.06
CA ASP A 449 -6.47 0.96 8.47
C ASP A 449 -7.74 0.11 8.66
N SER A 450 -7.62 -1.20 8.52
CA SER A 450 -8.73 -2.12 8.73
C SER A 450 -8.37 -3.14 9.82
N PRO A 451 -8.88 -2.97 11.05
CA PRO A 451 -9.71 -1.86 11.54
C PRO A 451 -8.95 -0.53 11.70
N PRO A 452 -9.64 0.62 11.76
CA PRO A 452 -9.01 1.91 12.04
C PRO A 452 -8.24 1.90 13.36
N ARG A 453 -7.09 2.62 13.42
CA ARG A 453 -6.17 2.55 14.56
C ARG A 453 -5.90 3.91 15.17
N SER A 454 -5.98 3.98 16.50
CA SER A 454 -5.46 5.11 17.27
C SER A 454 -3.93 5.09 17.30
N PHE A 455 -3.34 6.21 17.73
CA PHE A 455 -1.90 6.26 18.00
C PHE A 455 -1.49 5.19 19.05
N ASP A 456 -2.29 5.00 20.09
CA ASP A 456 -2.02 4.00 21.14
C ASP A 456 -2.02 2.58 20.56
N ASN A 457 -2.91 2.24 19.64
CA ASN A 457 -2.90 0.94 18.98
C ASN A 457 -1.59 0.72 18.18
N VAL A 458 -1.08 1.76 17.53
CA VAL A 458 0.18 1.69 16.77
C VAL A 458 1.37 1.50 17.70
N ARG A 459 1.41 2.24 18.83
CA ARG A 459 2.44 2.10 19.88
C ARG A 459 2.42 0.70 20.50
N ASP A 460 1.27 0.21 20.92
CA ASP A 460 1.14 -1.09 21.57
C ASP A 460 1.56 -2.25 20.68
N ALA A 461 1.28 -2.15 19.38
CA ALA A 461 1.83 -3.09 18.40
C ALA A 461 3.37 -3.05 18.34
N GLY A 462 3.95 -1.86 18.47
CA GLY A 462 5.40 -1.69 18.55
C GLY A 462 6.01 -2.32 19.82
N LEU A 463 5.35 -2.16 20.96
CA LEU A 463 5.78 -2.77 22.23
C LEU A 463 5.77 -4.30 22.13
N ARG A 464 4.68 -4.90 21.65
CA ARG A 464 4.60 -6.37 21.46
C ARG A 464 5.69 -6.89 20.51
N LYS A 465 6.00 -6.14 19.46
CA LYS A 465 7.11 -6.50 18.57
C LYS A 465 8.44 -6.49 19.31
N GLN A 466 8.75 -5.45 20.08
CA GLN A 466 9.98 -5.37 20.87
C GLN A 466 10.10 -6.51 21.88
N GLU A 467 9.01 -6.84 22.59
CA GLU A 467 8.96 -7.97 23.52
C GLU A 467 9.22 -9.31 22.81
N ARG A 468 8.62 -9.50 21.61
CA ARG A 468 8.83 -10.70 20.80
C ARG A 468 10.27 -10.83 20.33
N GLU A 469 10.89 -9.75 19.86
CA GLU A 469 12.30 -9.75 19.44
C GLU A 469 13.25 -9.99 20.63
N ALA A 470 12.99 -9.39 21.77
CA ALA A 470 13.76 -9.63 22.99
C ALA A 470 13.67 -11.11 23.43
N ARG A 471 12.47 -11.68 23.41
CA ARG A 471 12.26 -13.11 23.73
C ARG A 471 12.96 -14.02 22.74
N LYS A 472 12.91 -13.69 21.46
CA LYS A 472 13.64 -14.42 20.41
C LYS A 472 15.14 -14.43 20.66
N ALA A 473 15.72 -13.25 20.93
CA ALA A 473 17.14 -13.14 21.26
C ALA A 473 17.52 -13.95 22.52
N GLU A 474 16.69 -13.92 23.56
CA GLU A 474 16.89 -14.70 24.78
C GLU A 474 16.89 -16.21 24.50
N LEU A 475 15.95 -16.72 23.71
CA LEU A 475 15.87 -18.15 23.37
C LEU A 475 17.08 -18.60 22.55
N LEU A 476 17.50 -17.80 21.57
CA LEU A 476 18.72 -18.08 20.79
C LEU A 476 19.97 -18.07 21.67
N ALA A 477 20.10 -17.12 22.61
CA ALA A 477 21.20 -17.06 23.55
C ALA A 477 21.24 -18.26 24.51
N LYS A 478 20.11 -18.88 24.79
CA LYS A 478 19.98 -20.12 25.56
C LYS A 478 20.23 -21.39 24.72
N GLY A 479 20.59 -21.25 23.46
CA GLY A 479 20.90 -22.37 22.57
C GLY A 479 19.67 -23.11 22.02
N VAL A 480 18.49 -22.50 22.05
CA VAL A 480 17.29 -23.07 21.41
C VAL A 480 17.48 -23.03 19.90
N ASP A 481 17.22 -24.16 19.24
CA ASP A 481 17.33 -24.26 17.78
C ASP A 481 16.42 -23.24 17.08
N ALA A 482 16.96 -22.57 16.07
CA ALA A 482 16.28 -21.50 15.34
C ALA A 482 14.92 -21.91 14.75
N GLY A 483 14.75 -23.18 14.33
CA GLY A 483 13.48 -23.73 13.85
C GLY A 483 12.43 -23.90 14.94
N SER A 484 12.87 -24.08 16.21
CA SER A 484 11.99 -24.26 17.37
C SER A 484 11.66 -22.95 18.10
N VAL A 485 12.38 -21.87 17.82
CA VAL A 485 12.20 -20.57 18.49
C VAL A 485 10.82 -20.00 18.20
N GLU A 486 10.37 -20.07 16.95
CA GLU A 486 9.11 -19.47 16.52
C GLU A 486 7.89 -20.01 17.28
N SER A 487 7.90 -21.32 17.60
CA SER A 487 6.82 -21.97 18.37
C SER A 487 6.77 -21.57 19.86
N GLN A 488 7.86 -20.99 20.39
CA GLN A 488 7.99 -20.54 21.79
C GLN A 488 7.81 -19.03 21.96
N LEU A 489 7.53 -18.31 20.85
CA LEU A 489 7.25 -16.89 20.90
C LEU A 489 5.74 -16.64 21.13
N PRO A 490 5.37 -15.50 21.73
CA PRO A 490 3.98 -15.09 21.83
C PRO A 490 3.30 -15.11 20.46
N ALA A 491 2.04 -15.55 20.40
CA ALA A 491 1.28 -15.58 19.17
C ALA A 491 1.18 -14.17 18.57
N ILE A 492 1.33 -14.09 17.24
CA ILE A 492 1.07 -12.85 16.50
C ILE A 492 -0.44 -12.66 16.45
N ASP A 493 -0.92 -11.51 16.88
CA ASP A 493 -2.32 -11.11 16.66
C ASP A 493 -2.46 -10.62 15.20
N PRO A 494 -3.13 -11.38 14.32
CA PRO A 494 -3.23 -10.99 12.93
C PRO A 494 -3.99 -9.68 12.72
N THR A 495 -4.86 -9.30 13.64
CA THR A 495 -5.63 -8.04 13.54
C THR A 495 -4.80 -6.82 13.95
N LEU A 496 -3.83 -7.01 14.84
CA LEU A 496 -2.97 -5.95 15.36
C LEU A 496 -1.57 -5.94 14.72
N ASP A 497 -1.04 -7.09 14.32
CA ASP A 497 0.35 -7.26 13.90
C ASP A 497 0.53 -7.36 12.37
N LEU A 498 -0.45 -7.88 11.61
CA LEU A 498 -0.37 -7.92 10.14
C LEU A 498 -0.35 -6.53 9.49
N ALA A 499 -0.92 -5.52 10.13
CA ALA A 499 -0.80 -4.16 9.66
C ALA A 499 0.61 -3.55 9.90
N ASN A 500 1.44 -4.19 10.71
CA ASN A 500 2.85 -3.81 10.89
C ASN A 500 3.75 -4.24 9.72
N THR A 501 3.33 -5.21 8.88
CA THR A 501 4.12 -5.64 7.71
C THR A 501 4.32 -4.55 6.66
N TRP A 502 3.46 -3.53 6.63
CA TRP A 502 3.61 -2.33 5.80
C TRP A 502 4.44 -1.22 6.48
N TYR A 503 4.60 -1.30 7.81
CA TYR A 503 5.20 -0.27 8.66
C TYR A 503 6.35 -0.79 9.52
N ASP A 504 6.80 -2.01 9.27
CA ASP A 504 7.92 -2.58 10.00
C ASP A 504 9.18 -1.73 9.81
N SER A 505 10.04 -1.66 10.84
CA SER A 505 11.29 -0.89 10.79
C SER A 505 12.15 -1.27 9.58
N GLU A 506 12.19 -2.54 9.20
CA GLU A 506 12.88 -2.98 7.98
C GLU A 506 12.13 -2.59 6.70
N THR A 507 10.79 -2.70 6.67
CA THR A 507 9.97 -2.31 5.51
C THR A 507 9.69 -0.82 5.46
N CYS A 508 9.61 -0.13 6.59
CA CYS A 508 9.52 1.33 6.66
C CYS A 508 10.79 1.98 6.14
N GLU A 509 11.94 1.34 6.36
CA GLU A 509 13.23 1.73 5.84
C GLU A 509 13.47 1.23 4.41
N LEU A 510 12.94 0.06 4.02
CA LEU A 510 13.20 -0.59 2.73
C LEU A 510 12.20 -0.19 1.62
N ASN A 511 10.98 0.21 1.96
CA ASN A 511 9.92 0.49 0.98
C ASN A 511 9.65 1.98 0.75
N GLY A 512 10.60 2.87 1.08
CA GLY A 512 10.33 4.30 0.98
C GLY A 512 9.03 4.62 1.70
N GLY A 513 9.01 4.37 3.02
CA GLY A 513 7.84 4.67 3.84
C GLY A 513 7.32 6.07 3.51
N PRO A 514 6.07 6.39 3.82
CA PRO A 514 5.35 7.56 3.32
C PRO A 514 6.06 8.91 3.43
N CYS A 515 7.23 8.96 4.02
CA CYS A 515 8.08 10.14 4.16
C CYS A 515 9.46 10.02 3.49
N GLY A 516 9.72 8.95 2.73
CA GLY A 516 10.86 8.92 1.82
C GLY A 516 10.67 10.05 0.81
N GLY A 517 11.49 11.09 0.89
CA GLY A 517 11.44 12.20 -0.04
C GLY A 517 11.66 11.66 -1.46
N GLY A 518 10.69 11.83 -2.30
CA GLY A 518 10.77 11.43 -3.68
C GLY A 518 10.60 12.58 -4.59
#